data_8e8958c190a2cf6838915f0218b0c73a
#
_entry.id   8e8958c190a2cf6838915f0218b0c73a
#
_cell.length_a   1.000
_cell.length_b   1.000
_cell.length_c   1.000
_cell.angle_alpha   90.00
_cell.angle_beta   90.00
_cell.angle_gamma   90.00
#
_symmetry.space_group_name_H-M   'P 1'
#
loop_
_entity.id
_entity.type
_entity.pdbx_description
1 polymer ?
#
loop_
_entity_poly.entity_id
_entity_poly.type
_entity_poly.pdbx_seq_one_letter_code
_entity_poly.pdbx_strand_id
1 'polypeptide(L)'
;MPLKRIVKGMLGIALVAALTGCGNGSSSDSSAAAEKEKLVVQFVPTNNDGSMQAKAKPFAEYLSKKLDREVEVTLATDYSTIVEAMASGQVDLGIMPPAAYVQAKDMDAAEAILTSQLGAYDPETGLPLEGEKTNTFKGEILVRADSDMTELTDLKGKKIATLSPNSASGYIYPVAELKDAGVDPTTDATLTTVNDIPSEITAVLNGQMDAAFVFQGARNVFASSFPDNDLFEDLKVLYLTEGDIPNDAIAVQPTMDAELKEQIKEVFLNMADDEEGAEAMSLWGHQGYEEAADSAYDTIRDYTKRAAE
;
A
#
# COMPACT_ATOMS: atom_id res chain seq x y z
N MET A 1 -50.48 -31.73 -22.92
CA MET A 1 -50.49 -33.03 -23.63
C MET A 1 -49.07 -33.47 -23.84
N PRO A 2 -48.80 -34.78 -23.82
CA PRO A 2 -48.27 -35.45 -22.60
C PRO A 2 -46.85 -35.98 -22.81
N LEU A 3 -46.15 -36.14 -21.72
CA LEU A 3 -45.59 -37.37 -21.12
C LEU A 3 -45.18 -38.50 -22.10
N LYS A 4 -43.97 -38.97 -21.98
CA LYS A 4 -43.66 -40.39 -21.81
C LYS A 4 -42.26 -40.66 -21.26
N ARG A 5 -42.25 -41.26 -20.10
CA ARG A 5 -41.25 -42.05 -19.40
C ARG A 5 -40.88 -43.31 -20.21
N ILE A 6 -39.70 -43.91 -19.87
CA ILE A 6 -39.39 -45.35 -19.74
C ILE A 6 -37.87 -45.38 -19.45
N VAL A 7 -37.31 -45.72 -18.35
CA VAL A 7 -37.21 -46.79 -17.34
C VAL A 7 -36.60 -48.10 -17.87
N LYS A 8 -35.62 -48.59 -17.09
CA LYS A 8 -35.02 -49.92 -16.92
C LYS A 8 -33.80 -50.23 -17.81
N GLY A 9 -32.76 -50.85 -17.32
CA GLY A 9 -32.47 -51.51 -16.05
C GLY A 9 -31.20 -52.34 -16.11
N MET A 10 -30.66 -52.57 -14.97
CA MET A 10 -30.09 -53.80 -14.39
C MET A 10 -28.86 -54.49 -15.01
N LEU A 11 -27.81 -54.57 -14.24
CA LEU A 11 -27.32 -55.72 -13.40
C LEU A 11 -26.20 -56.59 -14.04
N GLY A 12 -25.12 -56.82 -13.27
CA GLY A 12 -24.10 -57.87 -13.47
C GLY A 12 -22.79 -57.52 -12.76
N ILE A 13 -22.59 -57.74 -11.56
CA ILE A 13 -22.07 -58.82 -10.69
C ILE A 13 -20.69 -59.35 -11.15
N ALA A 14 -19.70 -59.02 -10.33
CA ALA A 14 -18.56 -59.72 -9.74
C ALA A 14 -17.66 -60.61 -10.60
N LEU A 15 -16.35 -60.47 -10.41
CA LEU A 15 -15.52 -61.55 -9.83
C LEU A 15 -14.13 -61.07 -9.34
N VAL A 16 -13.80 -61.54 -8.15
CA VAL A 16 -12.55 -61.43 -7.44
C VAL A 16 -11.51 -62.35 -8.07
N ALA A 17 -10.27 -61.90 -8.22
CA ALA A 17 -9.10 -62.78 -8.26
C ALA A 17 -7.93 -62.11 -7.53
N ALA A 18 -7.64 -62.62 -6.34
CA ALA A 18 -6.39 -62.35 -5.64
C ALA A 18 -5.25 -63.12 -6.30
N LEU A 19 -4.12 -62.44 -6.53
CA LEU A 19 -2.83 -63.09 -6.74
C LEU A 19 -1.79 -62.36 -5.95
N THR A 20 -1.34 -62.99 -4.86
CA THR A 20 -0.16 -62.75 -4.08
C THR A 20 1.07 -62.85 -4.95
N GLY A 21 1.91 -61.79 -4.95
CA GLY A 21 3.24 -61.78 -5.51
C GLY A 21 4.17 -60.99 -4.59
N CYS A 22 4.90 -61.66 -3.70
CA CYS A 22 6.05 -61.10 -3.02
C CYS A 22 7.14 -60.79 -4.04
N GLY A 23 7.56 -59.54 -4.11
CA GLY A 23 8.72 -59.08 -4.86
C GLY A 23 9.40 -57.99 -4.05
N ASN A 24 10.52 -58.34 -3.46
CA ASN A 24 11.48 -57.49 -2.76
C ASN A 24 12.07 -56.45 -3.76
N GLY A 25 12.11 -55.17 -3.40
CA GLY A 25 12.86 -54.21 -4.19
C GLY A 25 12.62 -52.78 -3.85
N SER A 26 13.51 -52.22 -3.09
CA SER A 26 13.89 -50.80 -3.06
C SER A 26 12.78 -49.77 -2.79
N SER A 27 12.66 -49.38 -1.55
CA SER A 27 12.17 -48.07 -1.15
C SER A 27 13.00 -46.96 -1.83
N SER A 28 12.56 -46.52 -2.98
CA SER A 28 12.88 -45.18 -3.45
C SER A 28 12.02 -44.23 -2.63
N ASP A 29 12.60 -43.66 -1.60
CA ASP A 29 12.16 -42.45 -0.94
C ASP A 29 12.17 -41.33 -2.00
N SER A 30 11.14 -41.25 -2.81
CA SER A 30 10.75 -40.00 -3.44
C SER A 30 9.94 -39.24 -2.40
N SER A 31 10.62 -38.53 -1.52
CA SER A 31 10.03 -37.36 -0.89
C SER A 31 9.70 -36.40 -2.04
N ALA A 32 8.46 -36.52 -2.56
CA ALA A 32 7.89 -35.39 -3.31
C ALA A 32 7.96 -34.22 -2.34
N ALA A 33 8.89 -33.30 -2.56
CA ALA A 33 8.87 -32.02 -1.90
C ALA A 33 7.46 -31.48 -2.13
N ALA A 34 6.69 -31.26 -1.06
CA ALA A 34 5.41 -30.63 -1.16
C ALA A 34 5.64 -29.31 -1.92
N GLU A 35 4.97 -29.15 -3.05
CA GLU A 35 5.05 -27.93 -3.85
C GLU A 35 4.63 -26.79 -2.91
N LYS A 36 5.55 -25.85 -2.64
CA LYS A 36 5.27 -24.72 -1.76
C LYS A 36 4.13 -23.91 -2.41
N GLU A 37 3.09 -23.61 -1.64
CA GLU A 37 1.98 -22.79 -2.11
C GLU A 37 2.50 -21.43 -2.60
N LYS A 38 1.93 -20.93 -3.70
CA LYS A 38 2.24 -19.63 -4.25
C LYS A 38 1.92 -18.54 -3.23
N LEU A 39 2.81 -17.54 -3.12
CA LEU A 39 2.61 -16.35 -2.30
C LEU A 39 2.05 -15.22 -3.18
N VAL A 40 0.88 -14.70 -2.83
CA VAL A 40 0.26 -13.57 -3.51
C VAL A 40 0.56 -12.28 -2.74
N VAL A 41 1.24 -11.35 -3.41
CA VAL A 41 1.61 -10.03 -2.88
C VAL A 41 0.80 -8.96 -3.58
N GLN A 42 0.30 -7.97 -2.85
CA GLN A 42 -0.40 -6.84 -3.43
C GLN A 42 0.04 -5.51 -2.82
N PHE A 43 0.00 -4.45 -3.61
CA PHE A 43 0.20 -3.07 -3.16
C PHE A 43 -0.71 -2.09 -3.90
N VAL A 44 -0.87 -0.89 -3.35
CA VAL A 44 -1.61 0.22 -3.99
C VAL A 44 -0.62 1.09 -4.76
N PRO A 45 -0.82 1.34 -6.06
CA PRO A 45 0.06 2.22 -6.82
C PRO A 45 -0.11 3.68 -6.37
N THR A 46 1.01 4.41 -6.30
CA THR A 46 1.03 5.85 -5.97
C THR A 46 0.91 6.74 -7.20
N ASN A 47 1.03 6.17 -8.39
CA ASN A 47 0.83 6.85 -9.68
C ASN A 47 0.18 5.91 -10.71
N ASN A 48 -0.32 6.50 -11.80
CA ASN A 48 -1.06 5.78 -12.85
C ASN A 48 -0.32 5.78 -14.21
N ASP A 49 0.98 6.03 -14.23
CA ASP A 49 1.81 6.07 -15.45
C ASP A 49 2.26 4.68 -15.95
N GLY A 50 1.91 3.61 -15.23
CA GLY A 50 2.28 2.23 -15.54
C GLY A 50 3.70 1.84 -15.12
N SER A 51 4.49 2.75 -14.55
CA SER A 51 5.85 2.46 -14.10
C SER A 51 5.89 1.41 -12.99
N MET A 52 4.95 1.50 -12.05
CA MET A 52 4.83 0.54 -10.95
C MET A 52 4.45 -0.86 -11.45
N GLN A 53 3.54 -0.95 -12.43
CA GLN A 53 3.20 -2.24 -13.07
C GLN A 53 4.41 -2.88 -13.74
N ALA A 54 5.25 -2.09 -14.40
CA ALA A 54 6.46 -2.60 -15.06
C ALA A 54 7.49 -3.15 -14.07
N LYS A 55 7.57 -2.57 -12.87
CA LYS A 55 8.50 -2.99 -11.81
C LYS A 55 7.97 -4.13 -10.93
N ALA A 56 6.67 -4.43 -10.98
CA ALA A 56 6.06 -5.51 -10.19
C ALA A 56 6.68 -6.87 -10.50
N LYS A 57 7.03 -7.14 -11.77
CA LYS A 57 7.65 -8.41 -12.16
C LYS A 57 9.06 -8.59 -11.60
N PRO A 58 10.02 -7.64 -11.72
CA PRO A 58 11.31 -7.73 -11.05
C PRO A 58 11.21 -7.96 -9.54
N PHE A 59 10.29 -7.29 -8.89
CA PHE A 59 10.04 -7.49 -7.45
C PHE A 59 9.54 -8.92 -7.15
N ALA A 60 8.60 -9.46 -7.95
CA ALA A 60 8.14 -10.84 -7.82
C ALA A 60 9.29 -11.86 -8.00
N GLU A 61 10.15 -11.65 -9.00
CA GLU A 61 11.32 -12.50 -9.29
C GLU A 61 12.32 -12.47 -8.12
N TYR A 62 12.58 -11.28 -7.55
CA TYR A 62 13.43 -11.13 -6.37
C TYR A 62 12.89 -11.92 -5.18
N LEU A 63 11.62 -11.72 -4.80
CA LEU A 63 11.00 -12.43 -3.69
C LEU A 63 10.96 -13.94 -3.94
N SER A 64 10.64 -14.39 -5.16
CA SER A 64 10.60 -15.81 -5.51
C SER A 64 11.96 -16.48 -5.30
N LYS A 65 13.05 -15.80 -5.71
CA LYS A 65 14.43 -16.27 -5.53
C LYS A 65 14.81 -16.36 -4.05
N LYS A 66 14.46 -15.35 -3.24
CA LYS A 66 14.84 -15.30 -1.82
C LYS A 66 14.00 -16.24 -0.95
N LEU A 67 12.73 -16.42 -1.24
CA LEU A 67 11.81 -17.27 -0.47
C LEU A 67 11.75 -18.72 -0.99
N ASP A 68 12.44 -19.03 -2.09
CA ASP A 68 12.42 -20.34 -2.76
C ASP A 68 10.97 -20.84 -2.98
N ARG A 69 10.09 -19.95 -3.51
CA ARG A 69 8.69 -20.26 -3.85
C ARG A 69 8.18 -19.35 -4.96
N GLU A 70 7.10 -19.74 -5.62
CA GLU A 70 6.43 -18.88 -6.58
C GLU A 70 5.82 -17.66 -5.86
N VAL A 71 6.10 -16.46 -6.37
CA VAL A 71 5.50 -15.20 -5.91
C VAL A 71 4.80 -14.52 -7.05
N GLU A 72 3.54 -14.17 -6.87
CA GLU A 72 2.76 -13.33 -7.77
C GLU A 72 2.57 -11.96 -7.14
N VAL A 73 2.92 -10.91 -7.88
CA VAL A 73 2.72 -9.52 -7.44
C VAL A 73 1.62 -8.88 -8.27
N THR A 74 0.62 -8.33 -7.59
CA THR A 74 -0.53 -7.66 -8.18
C THR A 74 -0.66 -6.23 -7.67
N LEU A 75 -1.36 -5.38 -8.42
CA LEU A 75 -1.66 -4.01 -8.02
C LEU A 75 -3.15 -3.89 -7.67
N ALA A 76 -3.43 -3.30 -6.51
CA ALA A 76 -4.78 -2.90 -6.16
C ALA A 76 -5.21 -1.68 -7.01
N THR A 77 -6.49 -1.56 -7.27
CA THR A 77 -7.04 -0.38 -7.97
C THR A 77 -7.17 0.83 -7.06
N ASP A 78 -7.35 0.59 -5.77
CA ASP A 78 -7.52 1.60 -4.72
C ASP A 78 -7.27 1.01 -3.32
N TYR A 79 -7.39 1.85 -2.29
CA TYR A 79 -7.18 1.48 -0.89
C TYR A 79 -8.17 0.42 -0.38
N SER A 80 -9.42 0.43 -0.85
CA SER A 80 -10.44 -0.54 -0.42
C SER A 80 -10.17 -1.91 -1.02
N THR A 81 -9.67 -1.96 -2.25
CA THR A 81 -9.38 -3.21 -2.96
C THR A 81 -8.34 -4.07 -2.23
N ILE A 82 -7.24 -3.46 -1.71
CA ILE A 82 -6.23 -4.25 -0.97
C ILE A 82 -6.79 -4.73 0.38
N VAL A 83 -7.63 -3.92 1.04
CA VAL A 83 -8.29 -4.32 2.30
C VAL A 83 -9.20 -5.52 2.07
N GLU A 84 -10.04 -5.47 1.02
CA GLU A 84 -10.95 -6.57 0.67
C GLU A 84 -10.20 -7.83 0.24
N ALA A 85 -9.11 -7.68 -0.51
CA ALA A 85 -8.26 -8.79 -0.94
C ALA A 85 -7.57 -9.49 0.24
N MET A 86 -7.08 -8.73 1.23
CA MET A 86 -6.57 -9.27 2.48
C MET A 86 -7.70 -9.96 3.27
N ALA A 87 -8.86 -9.33 3.43
CA ALA A 87 -9.99 -9.87 4.19
C ALA A 87 -10.58 -11.15 3.59
N SER A 88 -10.52 -11.29 2.26
CA SER A 88 -10.99 -12.51 1.56
C SER A 88 -9.93 -13.61 1.47
N GLY A 89 -8.69 -13.38 1.92
CA GLY A 89 -7.59 -14.34 1.81
C GLY A 89 -7.07 -14.51 0.37
N GLN A 90 -7.36 -13.57 -0.53
CA GLN A 90 -6.83 -13.58 -1.89
C GLN A 90 -5.38 -13.06 -1.96
N VAL A 91 -4.96 -12.34 -0.96
CA VAL A 91 -3.61 -11.77 -0.80
C VAL A 91 -3.01 -12.28 0.50
N ASP A 92 -1.80 -12.77 0.43
CA ASP A 92 -1.05 -13.31 1.57
C ASP A 92 -0.20 -12.23 2.25
N LEU A 93 0.36 -11.32 1.44
CA LEU A 93 1.22 -10.22 1.87
C LEU A 93 0.80 -8.92 1.19
N GLY A 94 0.48 -7.91 1.99
CA GLY A 94 0.17 -6.56 1.54
C GLY A 94 1.29 -5.58 1.88
N ILE A 95 1.72 -4.78 0.88
CA ILE A 95 2.45 -3.54 1.15
C ILE A 95 1.39 -2.46 1.23
N MET A 96 1.00 -2.11 2.45
CA MET A 96 -0.24 -1.41 2.72
C MET A 96 0.01 0.00 3.22
N PRO A 97 -0.59 1.01 2.57
CA PRO A 97 -0.68 2.34 3.18
C PRO A 97 -1.26 2.25 4.59
N PRO A 98 -0.83 3.10 5.53
CA PRO A 98 -1.12 2.93 6.96
C PRO A 98 -2.62 2.88 7.29
N ALA A 99 -3.45 3.68 6.63
CA ALA A 99 -4.89 3.66 6.87
C ALA A 99 -5.58 2.39 6.31
N ALA A 100 -5.10 1.87 5.17
CA ALA A 100 -5.57 0.58 4.64
C ALA A 100 -5.18 -0.58 5.55
N TYR A 101 -3.95 -0.54 6.12
CA TYR A 101 -3.53 -1.51 7.12
C TYR A 101 -4.45 -1.50 8.35
N VAL A 102 -4.73 -0.33 8.92
CA VAL A 102 -5.61 -0.21 10.09
C VAL A 102 -6.98 -0.81 9.79
N GLN A 103 -7.59 -0.50 8.64
CA GLN A 103 -8.86 -1.08 8.25
C GLN A 103 -8.82 -2.61 8.15
N ALA A 104 -7.78 -3.17 7.51
CA ALA A 104 -7.61 -4.62 7.40
C ALA A 104 -7.36 -5.26 8.77
N LYS A 105 -6.60 -4.60 9.65
CA LYS A 105 -6.35 -5.03 11.03
C LYS A 105 -7.62 -5.07 11.86
N ASP A 106 -8.48 -4.06 11.76
CA ASP A 106 -9.75 -3.98 12.47
C ASP A 106 -10.77 -5.05 12.00
N MET A 107 -10.52 -5.62 10.81
CA MET A 107 -11.25 -6.78 10.27
C MET A 107 -10.59 -8.14 10.61
N ASP A 108 -9.55 -8.16 11.45
CA ASP A 108 -8.72 -9.35 11.72
C ASP A 108 -8.10 -9.98 10.46
N ALA A 109 -7.88 -9.19 9.41
CA ALA A 109 -7.40 -9.65 8.10
C ALA A 109 -5.91 -9.37 7.84
N ALA A 110 -5.23 -8.61 8.70
CA ALA A 110 -3.84 -8.25 8.54
C ALA A 110 -3.08 -8.20 9.86
N GLU A 111 -1.80 -8.55 9.81
CA GLU A 111 -0.82 -8.41 10.88
C GLU A 111 0.42 -7.73 10.31
N ALA A 112 0.74 -6.51 10.78
CA ALA A 112 1.98 -5.85 10.39
C ALA A 112 3.17 -6.58 11.01
N ILE A 113 4.12 -6.96 10.17
CA ILE A 113 5.38 -7.60 10.60
C ILE A 113 6.56 -6.64 10.49
N LEU A 114 6.50 -5.68 9.56
CA LEU A 114 7.49 -4.64 9.36
C LEU A 114 6.81 -3.34 8.96
N THR A 115 7.53 -2.22 9.14
CA THR A 115 7.22 -0.91 8.53
C THR A 115 8.34 -0.52 7.58
N SER A 116 8.00 0.19 6.50
CA SER A 116 8.99 0.71 5.58
C SER A 116 9.71 1.93 6.14
N GLN A 117 10.92 2.17 5.66
CA GLN A 117 11.68 3.39 5.88
C GLN A 117 11.78 4.17 4.58
N LEU A 118 11.49 5.46 4.64
CA LEU A 118 11.64 6.42 3.53
C LEU A 118 12.82 7.35 3.81
N GLY A 119 13.28 8.08 2.79
CA GLY A 119 14.20 9.21 2.99
C GLY A 119 13.51 10.31 3.79
N ALA A 120 14.24 10.92 4.72
CA ALA A 120 13.76 12.06 5.48
C ALA A 120 13.81 13.35 4.63
N TYR A 121 12.92 14.29 4.95
CA TYR A 121 12.87 15.61 4.33
C TYR A 121 13.04 16.69 5.38
N ASP A 122 13.76 17.73 5.01
CA ASP A 122 13.88 18.94 5.81
C ASP A 122 12.50 19.64 5.90
N PRO A 123 12.00 19.92 7.10
CA PRO A 123 10.64 20.45 7.27
C PRO A 123 10.49 21.90 6.81
N GLU A 124 11.59 22.67 6.68
CA GLU A 124 11.54 24.07 6.25
C GLU A 124 11.63 24.19 4.73
N THR A 125 12.53 23.42 4.11
CA THR A 125 12.79 23.51 2.68
C THR A 125 12.03 22.48 1.85
N GLY A 126 11.64 21.35 2.45
CA GLY A 126 11.05 20.20 1.75
C GLY A 126 12.05 19.42 0.89
N LEU A 127 13.36 19.69 1.05
CA LEU A 127 14.41 18.98 0.34
C LEU A 127 14.79 17.69 1.06
N PRO A 128 15.24 16.65 0.31
CA PRO A 128 15.71 15.42 0.92
C PRO A 128 16.92 15.65 1.84
N LEU A 129 16.91 14.99 3.00
CA LEU A 129 18.08 14.91 3.89
C LEU A 129 18.90 13.68 3.47
N GLU A 130 20.06 13.93 2.86
CA GLU A 130 20.87 12.86 2.25
C GLU A 130 21.35 11.85 3.29
N GLY A 131 21.00 10.57 3.06
CA GLY A 131 21.38 9.46 3.92
C GLY A 131 20.54 9.30 5.20
N GLU A 132 19.60 10.19 5.46
CA GLU A 132 18.69 10.07 6.61
C GLU A 132 17.44 9.30 6.23
N LYS A 133 17.05 8.36 7.10
CA LYS A 133 15.85 7.53 6.93
C LYS A 133 14.87 7.77 8.07
N THR A 134 13.59 7.61 7.78
CA THR A 134 12.51 7.74 8.76
C THR A 134 11.44 6.68 8.53
N ASN A 135 10.78 6.26 9.62
CA ASN A 135 9.61 5.36 9.60
C ASN A 135 8.29 6.12 9.67
N THR A 136 8.33 7.44 9.64
CA THR A 136 7.16 8.32 9.61
C THR A 136 7.36 9.42 8.58
N PHE A 137 6.26 10.03 8.15
CA PHE A 137 6.25 11.22 7.32
C PHE A 137 5.09 12.14 7.73
N LYS A 138 4.98 13.31 7.10
CA LYS A 138 3.88 14.25 7.37
C LYS A 138 2.97 14.40 6.16
N GLY A 139 1.72 14.76 6.40
CA GLY A 139 0.87 15.33 5.38
C GLY A 139 1.33 16.76 5.05
N GLU A 140 1.15 17.17 3.81
CA GLU A 140 1.54 18.48 3.31
C GLU A 140 0.37 19.11 2.56
N ILE A 141 0.09 20.38 2.83
CA ILE A 141 -0.88 21.16 2.06
C ILE A 141 -0.10 22.09 1.13
N LEU A 142 -0.22 21.86 -0.17
CA LEU A 142 0.38 22.67 -1.21
C LEU A 142 -0.60 23.69 -1.75
N VAL A 143 -0.08 24.91 -1.99
CA VAL A 143 -0.77 25.99 -2.70
C VAL A 143 0.18 26.60 -3.74
N ARG A 144 -0.32 27.39 -4.66
CA ARG A 144 0.54 28.12 -5.59
C ARG A 144 1.45 29.09 -4.83
N ALA A 145 2.65 29.31 -5.34
CA ALA A 145 3.63 30.22 -4.70
C ALA A 145 3.11 31.68 -4.61
N ASP A 146 2.33 32.10 -5.60
CA ASP A 146 1.71 33.43 -5.65
C ASP A 146 0.41 33.57 -4.84
N SER A 147 -0.03 32.51 -4.16
CA SER A 147 -1.20 32.54 -3.27
C SER A 147 -0.96 33.45 -2.05
N ASP A 148 -1.99 34.18 -1.65
CA ASP A 148 -2.01 35.00 -0.43
C ASP A 148 -2.30 34.19 0.85
N MET A 149 -2.63 32.89 0.74
CA MET A 149 -2.89 32.00 1.87
C MET A 149 -1.61 31.80 2.70
N THR A 150 -1.75 31.87 4.04
CA THR A 150 -0.66 31.79 5.01
C THR A 150 -0.97 30.87 6.19
N GLU A 151 -2.26 30.51 6.39
CA GLU A 151 -2.70 29.65 7.50
C GLU A 151 -3.86 28.74 7.08
N LEU A 152 -4.17 27.74 7.90
CA LEU A 152 -5.23 26.76 7.61
C LEU A 152 -6.61 27.40 7.44
N THR A 153 -6.89 28.48 8.19
CA THR A 153 -8.17 29.18 8.12
C THR A 153 -8.44 29.87 6.79
N ASP A 154 -7.39 30.14 6.00
CA ASP A 154 -7.51 30.70 4.65
C ASP A 154 -8.12 29.70 3.62
N LEU A 155 -8.21 28.42 4.01
CA LEU A 155 -8.83 27.39 3.18
C LEU A 155 -10.36 27.42 3.19
N LYS A 156 -10.99 28.26 4.01
CA LYS A 156 -12.44 28.48 3.94
C LYS A 156 -12.88 29.00 2.55
N GLY A 157 -13.87 28.34 1.99
CA GLY A 157 -14.39 28.68 0.66
C GLY A 157 -13.52 28.26 -0.53
N LYS A 158 -12.40 27.60 -0.28
CA LYS A 158 -11.44 27.18 -1.31
C LYS A 158 -11.80 25.82 -1.90
N LYS A 159 -11.24 25.56 -3.09
CA LYS A 159 -11.30 24.27 -3.78
C LYS A 159 -10.03 23.50 -3.48
N ILE A 160 -10.16 22.32 -2.94
CA ILE A 160 -9.04 21.51 -2.47
C ILE A 160 -9.04 20.18 -3.22
N ALA A 161 -7.94 19.84 -3.88
CA ALA A 161 -7.71 18.50 -4.42
C ALA A 161 -7.32 17.56 -3.27
N THR A 162 -7.91 16.38 -3.26
CA THR A 162 -7.64 15.36 -2.24
C THR A 162 -7.50 13.99 -2.89
N LEU A 163 -6.80 13.08 -2.24
CA LEU A 163 -6.89 11.66 -2.58
C LEU A 163 -8.15 11.02 -1.96
N SER A 164 -8.22 9.70 -2.04
CA SER A 164 -9.28 8.92 -1.39
C SER A 164 -9.43 9.30 0.09
N PRO A 165 -10.66 9.27 0.66
CA PRO A 165 -10.90 9.45 2.09
C PRO A 165 -10.10 8.47 2.99
N ASN A 166 -9.57 7.40 2.42
CA ASN A 166 -8.72 6.43 3.12
C ASN A 166 -7.20 6.75 2.99
N SER A 167 -6.83 7.87 2.40
CA SER A 167 -5.44 8.33 2.34
C SER A 167 -5.07 9.10 3.61
N ALA A 168 -4.04 8.68 4.31
CA ALA A 168 -3.59 9.35 5.53
C ALA A 168 -3.15 10.80 5.24
N SER A 169 -2.19 11.00 4.33
CA SER A 169 -1.66 12.34 4.00
C SER A 169 -2.58 13.13 3.05
N GLY A 170 -3.22 12.44 2.11
CA GLY A 170 -4.07 13.07 1.09
C GLY A 170 -5.50 13.35 1.54
N TYR A 171 -5.85 13.01 2.79
CA TYR A 171 -7.19 13.28 3.33
C TYR A 171 -7.23 13.32 4.87
N ILE A 172 -6.96 12.20 5.55
CA ILE A 172 -7.31 12.01 6.96
C ILE A 172 -6.64 13.05 7.86
N TYR A 173 -5.32 13.20 7.79
CA TYR A 173 -4.56 14.11 8.66
C TYR A 173 -4.87 15.57 8.36
N PRO A 174 -4.81 16.05 7.10
CA PRO A 174 -5.19 17.42 6.80
C PRO A 174 -6.63 17.77 7.19
N VAL A 175 -7.61 16.87 6.99
CA VAL A 175 -9.00 17.09 7.39
C VAL A 175 -9.12 17.21 8.90
N ALA A 176 -8.48 16.30 9.66
CA ALA A 176 -8.53 16.35 11.12
C ALA A 176 -7.94 17.67 11.67
N GLU A 177 -6.78 18.07 11.19
CA GLU A 177 -6.10 19.28 11.68
C GLU A 177 -6.77 20.58 11.20
N LEU A 178 -7.43 20.57 10.03
CA LEU A 178 -8.31 21.68 9.63
C LEU A 178 -9.51 21.82 10.57
N LYS A 179 -10.14 20.73 10.95
CA LYS A 179 -11.25 20.77 11.93
C LYS A 179 -10.79 21.29 13.29
N ASP A 180 -9.62 20.88 13.76
CA ASP A 180 -9.04 21.41 15.00
C ASP A 180 -8.75 22.92 14.90
N ALA A 181 -8.40 23.42 13.72
CA ALA A 181 -8.22 24.84 13.44
C ALA A 181 -9.56 25.59 13.25
N GLY A 182 -10.72 24.91 13.40
CA GLY A 182 -12.05 25.49 13.26
C GLY A 182 -12.51 25.66 11.82
N VAL A 183 -11.98 24.87 10.91
CA VAL A 183 -12.41 24.77 9.50
C VAL A 183 -12.84 23.34 9.22
N ASP A 184 -14.13 23.08 9.09
CA ASP A 184 -14.60 21.80 8.58
C ASP A 184 -14.53 21.79 7.05
N PRO A 185 -13.51 21.17 6.43
CA PRO A 185 -13.33 21.25 4.99
C PRO A 185 -14.45 20.56 4.21
N THR A 186 -15.24 19.69 4.85
CA THR A 186 -16.38 19.02 4.22
C THR A 186 -17.59 19.96 4.02
N THR A 187 -17.67 21.01 4.81
CA THR A 187 -18.75 22.01 4.77
C THR A 187 -18.25 23.41 4.44
N ASP A 188 -17.05 23.78 4.87
CA ASP A 188 -16.48 25.13 4.72
C ASP A 188 -15.63 25.29 3.44
N ALA A 189 -15.34 24.19 2.71
CA ALA A 189 -14.55 24.18 1.49
C ALA A 189 -15.20 23.27 0.43
N THR A 190 -14.56 23.14 -0.73
CA THR A 190 -14.97 22.17 -1.75
C THR A 190 -13.85 21.16 -1.94
N LEU A 191 -14.04 19.95 -1.43
CA LEU A 191 -13.12 18.85 -1.64
C LEU A 191 -13.41 18.15 -2.98
N THR A 192 -12.37 17.92 -3.76
CA THR A 192 -12.45 17.16 -5.02
C THR A 192 -11.44 16.03 -4.99
N THR A 193 -11.95 14.80 -4.93
CA THR A 193 -11.09 13.61 -4.98
C THR A 193 -10.55 13.40 -6.38
N VAL A 194 -9.25 13.20 -6.49
CA VAL A 194 -8.52 12.82 -7.70
C VAL A 194 -7.76 11.52 -7.49
N ASN A 195 -7.28 10.92 -8.57
CA ASN A 195 -6.79 9.54 -8.52
C ASN A 195 -5.30 9.42 -8.16
N ASP A 196 -4.53 10.52 -8.31
CA ASP A 196 -3.08 10.51 -8.09
C ASP A 196 -2.54 11.91 -7.78
N ILE A 197 -1.37 11.95 -7.17
CA ILE A 197 -0.70 13.20 -6.74
C ILE A 197 -0.28 14.08 -7.91
N PRO A 198 0.27 13.58 -9.02
CA PRO A 198 0.55 14.44 -10.18
C PRO A 198 -0.69 15.18 -10.70
N SER A 199 -1.88 14.55 -10.64
CA SER A 199 -3.14 15.21 -11.00
C SER A 199 -3.52 16.31 -10.00
N GLU A 200 -3.30 16.13 -8.70
CA GLU A 200 -3.48 17.18 -7.68
C GLU A 200 -2.57 18.37 -7.93
N ILE A 201 -1.28 18.12 -8.12
CA ILE A 201 -0.27 19.16 -8.43
C ILE A 201 -0.66 19.91 -9.70
N THR A 202 -1.02 19.20 -10.77
CA THR A 202 -1.47 19.79 -12.04
C THR A 202 -2.66 20.73 -11.84
N ALA A 203 -3.65 20.30 -11.04
CA ALA A 203 -4.85 21.08 -10.79
C ALA A 203 -4.54 22.38 -10.03
N VAL A 204 -3.58 22.38 -9.09
CA VAL A 204 -3.13 23.57 -8.37
C VAL A 204 -2.32 24.49 -9.28
N LEU A 205 -1.34 23.98 -10.03
CA LEU A 205 -0.52 24.75 -10.97
C LEU A 205 -1.39 25.49 -11.98
N ASN A 206 -2.44 24.82 -12.50
CA ASN A 206 -3.37 25.40 -13.47
C ASN A 206 -4.46 26.31 -12.84
N GLY A 207 -4.49 26.49 -11.53
CA GLY A 207 -5.49 27.28 -10.82
C GLY A 207 -6.91 26.68 -10.85
N GLN A 208 -7.04 25.39 -11.14
CA GLN A 208 -8.33 24.67 -11.09
C GLN A 208 -8.71 24.37 -9.64
N MET A 209 -7.69 24.11 -8.80
CA MET A 209 -7.78 23.96 -7.36
C MET A 209 -6.91 25.03 -6.68
N ASP A 210 -7.34 25.45 -5.50
CA ASP A 210 -6.61 26.45 -4.68
C ASP A 210 -5.51 25.78 -3.85
N ALA A 211 -5.73 24.52 -3.43
CA ALA A 211 -4.82 23.73 -2.63
C ALA A 211 -4.86 22.25 -3.00
N ALA A 212 -3.86 21.49 -2.56
CA ALA A 212 -3.80 20.03 -2.65
C ALA A 212 -3.28 19.43 -1.35
N PHE A 213 -3.83 18.27 -0.96
CA PHE A 213 -3.35 17.47 0.17
C PHE A 213 -2.46 16.36 -0.32
N VAL A 214 -1.18 16.45 -0.03
CA VAL A 214 -0.15 15.51 -0.48
C VAL A 214 0.69 14.99 0.69
N PHE A 215 1.70 14.18 0.44
CA PHE A 215 2.69 13.81 1.44
C PHE A 215 3.91 14.74 1.39
N GLN A 216 4.59 14.91 2.51
CA GLN A 216 5.84 15.65 2.60
C GLN A 216 6.89 15.10 1.63
N GLY A 217 7.42 15.98 0.78
CA GLY A 217 8.37 15.60 -0.26
C GLY A 217 7.74 15.28 -1.62
N ALA A 218 6.40 15.39 -1.77
CA ALA A 218 5.73 15.16 -3.05
C ALA A 218 6.32 16.00 -4.19
N ARG A 219 6.68 17.28 -3.94
CA ARG A 219 7.34 18.13 -4.92
C ARG A 219 8.66 17.55 -5.44
N ASN A 220 9.45 16.93 -4.55
CA ASN A 220 10.70 16.29 -4.93
C ASN A 220 10.47 14.99 -5.71
N VAL A 221 9.58 14.13 -5.21
CA VAL A 221 9.30 12.82 -5.82
C VAL A 221 8.75 12.95 -7.23
N PHE A 222 7.88 13.93 -7.46
CA PHE A 222 7.21 14.11 -8.75
C PHE A 222 7.83 15.21 -9.63
N ALA A 223 8.95 15.82 -9.25
CA ALA A 223 9.61 16.87 -10.06
C ALA A 223 9.84 16.47 -11.52
N SER A 224 10.26 15.22 -11.75
CA SER A 224 10.49 14.69 -13.11
C SER A 224 9.23 14.56 -13.98
N SER A 225 8.07 14.53 -13.37
CA SER A 225 6.77 14.50 -14.07
C SER A 225 6.33 15.87 -14.59
N PHE A 226 7.05 16.94 -14.19
CA PHE A 226 6.75 18.34 -14.52
C PHE A 226 7.95 19.03 -15.16
N PRO A 227 8.41 18.60 -16.35
CA PRO A 227 9.66 19.11 -16.95
C PRO A 227 9.60 20.60 -17.31
N ASP A 228 8.41 21.19 -17.44
CA ASP A 228 8.20 22.59 -17.78
C ASP A 228 7.95 23.48 -16.54
N ASN A 229 7.97 22.91 -15.33
CA ASN A 229 7.73 23.60 -14.07
C ASN A 229 8.87 23.36 -13.08
N ASP A 230 9.14 24.35 -12.24
CA ASP A 230 9.90 24.15 -11.00
C ASP A 230 8.91 24.09 -9.82
N LEU A 231 8.63 22.87 -9.32
CA LEU A 231 7.64 22.68 -8.27
C LEU A 231 8.00 23.38 -6.94
N PHE A 232 9.29 23.74 -6.73
CA PHE A 232 9.71 24.49 -5.54
C PHE A 232 9.52 25.98 -5.70
N GLU A 233 9.58 26.51 -6.94
CA GLU A 233 9.33 27.91 -7.25
C GLU A 233 7.84 28.19 -7.51
N ASP A 234 7.12 27.24 -8.13
CA ASP A 234 5.73 27.40 -8.55
C ASP A 234 4.71 27.10 -7.43
N LEU A 235 5.12 26.31 -6.43
CA LEU A 235 4.30 25.89 -5.28
C LEU A 235 5.01 26.22 -3.96
N LYS A 236 4.19 26.50 -2.94
CA LYS A 236 4.67 26.60 -1.55
C LYS A 236 3.89 25.68 -0.64
N VAL A 237 4.53 25.26 0.44
CA VAL A 237 3.89 24.56 1.54
C VAL A 237 3.12 25.57 2.36
N LEU A 238 1.80 25.44 2.40
CA LEU A 238 0.96 26.19 3.32
C LEU A 238 1.06 25.64 4.72
N TYR A 239 1.09 24.30 4.84
CA TYR A 239 1.06 23.61 6.11
C TYR A 239 1.68 22.20 6.02
N LEU A 240 2.42 21.81 7.05
CA LEU A 240 2.79 20.43 7.35
C LEU A 240 2.00 19.96 8.57
N THR A 241 1.41 18.78 8.51
CA THR A 241 0.64 18.24 9.64
C THR A 241 1.52 18.14 10.90
N GLU A 242 0.93 18.40 12.07
CA GLU A 242 1.62 18.21 13.35
C GLU A 242 1.85 16.73 13.64
N GLY A 243 0.85 15.89 13.30
CA GLY A 243 0.91 14.46 13.50
C GLY A 243 1.85 13.77 12.52
N ASP A 244 2.61 12.80 13.04
CA ASP A 244 3.43 11.91 12.24
C ASP A 244 2.59 10.74 11.71
N ILE A 245 2.70 10.49 10.42
CA ILE A 245 2.04 9.40 9.73
C ILE A 245 3.03 8.23 9.66
N PRO A 246 2.74 7.06 10.24
CA PRO A 246 3.59 5.89 10.06
C PRO A 246 3.66 5.50 8.59
N ASN A 247 4.82 4.99 8.16
CA ASN A 247 5.02 4.53 6.79
C ASN A 247 4.24 3.24 6.50
N ASP A 248 4.35 2.75 5.27
CA ASP A 248 3.65 1.55 4.82
C ASP A 248 3.92 0.34 5.70
N ALA A 249 2.85 -0.38 6.02
CA ALA A 249 2.94 -1.66 6.71
C ALA A 249 3.25 -2.78 5.70
N ILE A 250 4.25 -3.59 6.00
CA ILE A 250 4.43 -4.88 5.40
C ILE A 250 3.61 -5.84 6.25
N ALA A 251 2.43 -6.17 5.75
CA ALA A 251 1.42 -6.90 6.50
C ALA A 251 1.10 -8.25 5.85
N VAL A 252 0.91 -9.27 6.69
CA VAL A 252 0.62 -10.63 6.24
C VAL A 252 -0.72 -11.10 6.78
N GLN A 253 -1.24 -12.19 6.21
CA GLN A 253 -2.40 -12.89 6.79
C GLN A 253 -2.07 -13.32 8.23
N PRO A 254 -2.96 -13.05 9.21
CA PRO A 254 -2.74 -13.47 10.60
C PRO A 254 -2.51 -14.98 10.74
N THR A 255 -3.11 -15.78 9.85
CA THR A 255 -3.03 -17.23 9.80
C THR A 255 -1.81 -17.77 9.06
N MET A 256 -0.96 -16.89 8.49
CA MET A 256 0.26 -17.31 7.81
C MET A 256 1.17 -18.10 8.74
N ASP A 257 1.81 -19.14 8.19
CA ASP A 257 2.78 -19.95 8.92
C ASP A 257 3.90 -19.11 9.55
N ALA A 258 4.26 -19.40 10.79
CA ALA A 258 5.21 -18.59 11.54
C ALA A 258 6.63 -18.62 10.93
N GLU A 259 7.04 -19.76 10.36
CA GLU A 259 8.35 -19.86 9.70
C GLU A 259 8.39 -19.01 8.44
N LEU A 260 7.29 -18.99 7.67
CA LEU A 260 7.18 -18.14 6.49
C LEU A 260 7.17 -16.64 6.86
N LYS A 261 6.49 -16.25 7.95
CA LYS A 261 6.53 -14.86 8.45
C LYS A 261 7.96 -14.43 8.75
N GLU A 262 8.74 -15.27 9.44
CA GLU A 262 10.14 -14.94 9.75
C GLU A 262 11.02 -14.91 8.50
N GLN A 263 10.82 -15.82 7.54
CA GLN A 263 11.54 -15.79 6.25
C GLN A 263 11.25 -14.48 5.47
N ILE A 264 9.98 -14.05 5.44
CA ILE A 264 9.60 -12.78 4.81
C ILE A 264 10.27 -11.61 5.52
N LYS A 265 10.23 -11.55 6.86
CA LYS A 265 10.92 -10.51 7.64
C LYS A 265 12.40 -10.44 7.29
N GLU A 266 13.10 -11.58 7.32
CA GLU A 266 14.52 -11.64 7.01
C GLU A 266 14.83 -11.12 5.61
N VAL A 267 14.02 -11.50 4.60
CA VAL A 267 14.20 -11.04 3.23
C VAL A 267 14.06 -9.52 3.14
N PHE A 268 13.01 -8.95 3.73
CA PHE A 268 12.78 -7.50 3.68
C PHE A 268 13.82 -6.71 4.47
N LEU A 269 14.18 -7.14 5.69
CA LEU A 269 15.17 -6.45 6.52
C LEU A 269 16.55 -6.37 5.84
N ASN A 270 16.92 -7.38 5.05
CA ASN A 270 18.18 -7.41 4.32
C ASN A 270 18.08 -6.90 2.86
N MET A 271 16.90 -6.43 2.42
CA MET A 271 16.66 -6.05 1.04
C MET A 271 17.54 -4.86 0.58
N ALA A 272 17.82 -3.92 1.50
CA ALA A 272 18.67 -2.76 1.22
C ALA A 272 20.16 -3.11 1.06
N ASP A 273 20.59 -4.29 1.53
CA ASP A 273 21.99 -4.69 1.56
C ASP A 273 22.45 -5.37 0.26
N ASP A 274 21.52 -5.66 -0.66
CA ASP A 274 21.85 -6.20 -1.97
C ASP A 274 21.28 -5.32 -3.10
N GLU A 275 22.01 -5.27 -4.24
CA GLU A 275 21.69 -4.40 -5.37
C GLU A 275 20.32 -4.72 -5.99
N GLU A 276 19.98 -6.02 -6.16
CA GLU A 276 18.69 -6.46 -6.70
C GLU A 276 17.55 -6.08 -5.73
N GLY A 277 17.78 -6.20 -4.42
CA GLY A 277 16.83 -5.84 -3.38
C GLY A 277 16.61 -4.33 -3.31
N ALA A 278 17.67 -3.54 -3.34
CA ALA A 278 17.61 -2.08 -3.35
C ALA A 278 16.84 -1.55 -4.58
N GLU A 279 17.05 -2.14 -5.76
CA GLU A 279 16.28 -1.82 -6.96
C GLU A 279 14.80 -2.21 -6.78
N ALA A 280 14.53 -3.41 -6.26
CA ALA A 280 13.17 -3.90 -6.05
C ALA A 280 12.36 -2.99 -5.11
N MET A 281 12.92 -2.58 -3.97
CA MET A 281 12.21 -1.71 -3.01
C MET A 281 12.11 -0.25 -3.47
N SER A 282 12.93 0.18 -4.43
CA SER A 282 12.85 1.54 -5.02
C SER A 282 11.53 1.82 -5.73
N LEU A 283 10.73 0.77 -6.01
CA LEU A 283 9.38 0.85 -6.57
C LEU A 283 8.48 1.80 -5.77
N TRP A 284 8.63 1.81 -4.44
CA TRP A 284 7.86 2.67 -3.52
C TRP A 284 8.70 3.84 -2.95
N GLY A 285 9.95 3.97 -3.37
CA GLY A 285 10.89 4.89 -2.73
C GLY A 285 11.36 4.41 -1.35
N HIS A 286 11.10 3.16 -0.99
CA HIS A 286 11.57 2.59 0.26
C HIS A 286 13.09 2.49 0.27
N GLN A 287 13.70 2.76 1.42
CA GLN A 287 15.14 2.74 1.64
C GLN A 287 15.56 1.71 2.69
N GLY A 288 14.59 0.98 3.24
CA GLY A 288 14.79 -0.07 4.22
C GLY A 288 13.48 -0.44 4.90
N TYR A 289 13.59 -1.34 5.86
CA TYR A 289 12.48 -1.82 6.68
C TYR A 289 12.93 -2.00 8.11
N GLU A 290 12.00 -1.92 9.06
CA GLU A 290 12.23 -2.22 10.46
C GLU A 290 11.03 -2.98 11.05
N GLU A 291 11.22 -3.63 12.20
CA GLU A 291 10.12 -4.32 12.86
C GLU A 291 9.02 -3.35 13.27
N ALA A 292 7.78 -3.73 13.03
CA ALA A 292 6.61 -2.95 13.40
C ALA A 292 5.74 -3.69 14.41
N ALA A 293 5.13 -2.89 15.30
CA ALA A 293 4.02 -3.33 16.12
C ALA A 293 2.73 -2.59 15.70
N ASP A 294 1.58 -3.21 15.90
CA ASP A 294 0.27 -2.60 15.58
C ASP A 294 0.08 -1.23 16.24
N SER A 295 0.63 -1.03 17.45
CA SER A 295 0.57 0.25 18.17
C SER A 295 1.26 1.42 17.45
N ALA A 296 2.16 1.14 16.50
CA ALA A 296 2.74 2.19 15.66
C ALA A 296 1.69 2.91 14.80
N TYR A 297 0.53 2.26 14.56
CA TYR A 297 -0.57 2.78 13.75
C TYR A 297 -1.72 3.38 14.57
N ASP A 298 -1.57 3.52 15.90
CA ASP A 298 -2.63 4.11 16.76
C ASP A 298 -2.92 5.57 16.40
N THR A 299 -1.93 6.31 15.92
CA THR A 299 -2.13 7.68 15.42
C THR A 299 -3.09 7.73 14.23
N ILE A 300 -3.06 6.72 13.35
CA ILE A 300 -4.01 6.61 12.22
C ILE A 300 -5.44 6.45 12.74
N ARG A 301 -5.65 5.63 13.78
CA ARG A 301 -6.97 5.41 14.38
C ARG A 301 -7.52 6.70 15.00
N ASP A 302 -6.67 7.44 15.73
CA ASP A 302 -7.03 8.72 16.33
C ASP A 302 -7.39 9.76 15.27
N TYR A 303 -6.54 9.96 14.27
CA TYR A 303 -6.78 10.91 13.20
C TYR A 303 -7.98 10.55 12.34
N THR A 304 -8.21 9.28 12.05
CA THR A 304 -9.41 8.82 11.32
C THR A 304 -10.68 9.18 12.08
N LYS A 305 -10.69 9.00 13.40
CA LYS A 305 -11.82 9.39 14.25
C LYS A 305 -12.04 10.90 14.22
N ARG A 306 -11.00 11.71 14.43
CA ARG A 306 -11.05 13.17 14.40
C ARG A 306 -11.52 13.70 13.03
N ALA A 307 -11.06 13.11 11.95
CA ALA A 307 -11.50 13.47 10.59
C ALA A 307 -12.99 13.17 10.34
N ALA A 308 -13.55 12.16 11.03
CA ALA A 308 -14.96 11.76 10.89
C ALA A 308 -15.94 12.58 11.79
N GLU A 309 -15.48 13.14 12.91
CA GLU A 309 -16.27 14.02 13.81
C GLU A 309 -16.57 15.35 13.14
#